data_0eae0dfdff79764c9adb403369a8db3c
#
_entry.id   0eae0dfdff79764c9adb403369a8db3c
#
_cell.length_a   1.000
_cell.length_b   1.000
_cell.length_c   1.000
_cell.angle_alpha   90.00
_cell.angle_beta   90.00
_cell.angle_gamma   90.00
#
_symmetry.space_group_name_H-M   'P 1'
#
loop_
_entity.id
_entity.type
_entity.pdbx_description
1 polymer ?
#
loop_
_entity_poly.entity_id
_entity_poly.type
_entity_poly.pdbx_seq_one_letter_code
_entity_poly.pdbx_strand_id
1 'polypeptide(L)'
;MTWTPWQQAWDQALYGEDGFYRQPAGPAGHFSTATQGMPQIGEQLARALLALMDQEGLDTFVDMGCGRGELLEQVHRLRPQIRCLGVDIVARPQLSQPIGWLRSPGGQQLPDELDGLTDALVFANEWLDVVPCPIAELDDSGDLREVLVNAPTEDEQLGDVVSGTSRQWCQWFWPVDRLESGDRVEIGEPRDIAWDDLVSRVGSGLAIAVDYGHTIDSRPVEGTLTGFRQGRQVLPVPDGSCDLTAHVSMDSLAHDELLDQRTALRQLGVSGQIPSRELARINPMAYLQGLSSASAAAALTARGGLGDFLWAFKRAG
;
A
#
# COMPACT_ATOMS: atom_id res chain seq x y z
N MET A 1 28.32 -18.54 6.86
CA MET A 1 27.04 -18.22 6.18
C MET A 1 26.03 -17.91 7.26
N THR A 2 25.41 -16.74 7.21
CA THR A 2 24.40 -16.35 8.22
C THR A 2 23.03 -16.49 7.58
N TRP A 3 22.20 -17.35 8.15
CA TRP A 3 20.82 -17.52 7.75
C TRP A 3 19.95 -16.60 8.57
N THR A 4 19.07 -15.86 7.92
CA THR A 4 18.23 -14.84 8.55
C THR A 4 16.78 -15.07 8.11
N PRO A 5 15.78 -14.99 9.01
CA PRO A 5 14.38 -14.97 8.62
C PRO A 5 14.09 -13.92 7.56
N TRP A 6 13.27 -14.25 6.57
CA TRP A 6 12.94 -13.31 5.50
C TRP A 6 12.42 -11.97 6.03
N GLN A 7 11.56 -11.98 7.03
CA GLN A 7 11.05 -10.74 7.62
C GLN A 7 12.19 -9.81 8.07
N GLN A 8 13.19 -10.37 8.78
CA GLN A 8 14.33 -9.58 9.28
C GLN A 8 15.24 -9.10 8.14
N ALA A 9 15.50 -9.98 7.16
CA ALA A 9 16.33 -9.63 6.00
C ALA A 9 15.65 -8.55 5.14
N TRP A 10 14.36 -8.66 4.96
CA TRP A 10 13.52 -7.68 4.26
C TRP A 10 13.50 -6.33 4.99
N ASP A 11 13.26 -6.32 6.30
CA ASP A 11 13.29 -5.10 7.12
C ASP A 11 14.65 -4.38 7.00
N GLN A 12 15.74 -5.13 7.13
CA GLN A 12 17.08 -4.57 6.96
C GLN A 12 17.32 -4.03 5.55
N ALA A 13 16.83 -4.73 4.51
CA ALA A 13 17.02 -4.33 3.13
C ALA A 13 16.24 -3.06 2.76
N LEU A 14 15.07 -2.84 3.33
CA LEU A 14 14.27 -1.65 3.05
C LEU A 14 14.58 -0.49 4.00
N TYR A 15 14.69 -0.77 5.31
CA TYR A 15 14.65 0.24 6.38
C TYR A 15 15.97 0.35 7.17
N GLY A 16 16.93 -0.57 6.98
CA GLY A 16 18.25 -0.51 7.59
C GLY A 16 19.04 0.75 7.25
N GLU A 17 20.22 0.94 7.83
CA GLU A 17 21.04 2.15 7.64
C GLU A 17 21.32 2.43 6.16
N ASP A 18 21.65 1.38 5.38
CA ASP A 18 21.88 1.44 3.93
C ASP A 18 20.66 0.95 3.13
N GLY A 19 19.48 0.88 3.76
CA GLY A 19 18.28 0.33 3.18
C GLY A 19 17.75 1.13 1.99
N PHE A 20 17.00 0.44 1.12
CA PHE A 20 16.50 0.97 -0.14
C PHE A 20 15.80 2.34 0.00
N TYR A 21 14.91 2.49 1.00
CA TYR A 21 14.18 3.75 1.22
C TYR A 21 15.04 4.88 1.82
N ARG A 22 16.23 4.58 2.35
CA ARG A 22 17.14 5.58 2.89
C ARG A 22 18.18 6.05 1.88
N GLN A 23 18.25 5.43 0.71
CA GLN A 23 19.18 5.84 -0.36
C GLN A 23 18.74 7.17 -0.99
N PRO A 24 19.69 8.00 -1.46
CA PRO A 24 19.38 9.31 -2.07
C PRO A 24 18.44 9.25 -3.28
N ALA A 25 18.51 8.17 -4.06
CA ALA A 25 17.61 7.94 -5.21
C ALA A 25 16.19 7.62 -4.75
N GLY A 26 16.06 6.88 -3.65
CA GLY A 26 14.80 6.44 -3.07
C GLY A 26 13.86 5.76 -4.09
N PRO A 27 12.61 5.49 -3.71
CA PRO A 27 11.62 4.86 -4.60
C PRO A 27 11.42 5.61 -5.92
N ALA A 28 11.42 6.95 -5.87
CA ALA A 28 11.19 7.79 -7.05
C ALA A 28 12.26 7.67 -8.15
N GLY A 29 13.44 7.12 -7.84
CA GLY A 29 14.48 6.79 -8.83
C GLY A 29 14.24 5.46 -9.53
N HIS A 30 13.31 4.65 -9.04
CA HIS A 30 13.15 3.26 -9.46
C HIS A 30 11.80 2.94 -10.09
N PHE A 31 10.70 3.57 -9.64
CA PHE A 31 9.35 3.33 -10.22
C PHE A 31 8.40 4.50 -9.93
N SER A 32 7.25 4.46 -10.62
CA SER A 32 6.12 5.34 -10.40
C SER A 32 4.99 4.54 -9.77
N THR A 33 4.55 4.92 -8.58
CA THR A 33 3.34 4.37 -7.96
C THR A 33 2.08 4.83 -8.69
N ALA A 34 0.91 4.32 -8.30
CA ALA A 34 -0.37 4.72 -8.85
C ALA A 34 -0.60 6.25 -8.83
N THR A 35 0.00 6.96 -7.88
CA THR A 35 -0.08 8.41 -7.73
C THR A 35 1.05 9.17 -8.42
N GLN A 36 2.16 8.50 -8.74
CA GLN A 36 3.36 9.05 -9.38
C GLN A 36 3.37 8.70 -10.87
N GLY A 37 3.83 9.56 -11.72
CA GLY A 37 4.05 9.31 -13.14
C GLY A 37 2.97 9.77 -14.10
N MET A 38 1.71 9.88 -13.69
CA MET A 38 0.63 10.49 -14.48
C MET A 38 -0.17 11.47 -13.61
N PRO A 39 0.10 12.80 -13.68
CA PRO A 39 -0.54 13.79 -12.82
C PRO A 39 -2.08 13.76 -12.82
N GLN A 40 -2.68 13.31 -13.92
CA GLN A 40 -4.13 13.19 -14.05
C GLN A 40 -4.69 12.03 -13.20
N ILE A 41 -3.93 10.96 -12.97
CA ILE A 41 -4.34 9.84 -12.11
C ILE A 41 -4.41 10.34 -10.66
N GLY A 42 -3.36 10.99 -10.17
CA GLY A 42 -3.35 11.57 -8.82
C GLY A 42 -4.46 12.62 -8.63
N GLU A 43 -4.77 13.45 -9.64
CA GLU A 43 -5.89 14.40 -9.56
C GLU A 43 -7.25 13.70 -9.49
N GLN A 44 -7.48 12.61 -10.26
CA GLN A 44 -8.74 11.86 -10.19
C GLN A 44 -8.91 11.18 -8.82
N LEU A 45 -7.85 10.59 -8.30
CA LEU A 45 -7.86 9.99 -6.96
C LEU A 45 -8.13 11.05 -5.89
N ALA A 46 -7.42 12.18 -5.93
CA ALA A 46 -7.65 13.30 -5.00
C ALA A 46 -9.11 13.79 -5.03
N ARG A 47 -9.73 13.91 -6.21
CA ARG A 47 -11.14 14.28 -6.34
C ARG A 47 -12.09 13.26 -5.71
N ALA A 48 -11.81 11.96 -5.88
CA ALA A 48 -12.59 10.89 -5.28
C ALA A 48 -12.48 10.93 -3.74
N LEU A 49 -11.27 11.07 -3.21
CA LEU A 49 -11.04 11.17 -1.76
C LEU A 49 -11.68 12.43 -1.17
N LEU A 50 -11.62 13.57 -1.85
CA LEU A 50 -12.32 14.79 -1.43
C LEU A 50 -13.84 14.63 -1.45
N ALA A 51 -14.40 13.89 -2.41
CA ALA A 51 -15.84 13.59 -2.44
C ALA A 51 -16.23 12.69 -1.24
N LEU A 52 -15.38 11.72 -0.89
CA LEU A 52 -15.57 10.89 0.30
C LEU A 52 -15.49 11.74 1.58
N MET A 53 -14.50 12.62 1.70
CA MET A 53 -14.39 13.53 2.84
C MET A 53 -15.63 14.41 3.01
N ASP A 54 -16.22 14.88 1.91
CA ASP A 54 -17.48 15.64 1.95
C ASP A 54 -18.66 14.80 2.44
N GLN A 55 -18.75 13.54 2.01
CA GLN A 55 -19.82 12.62 2.42
C GLN A 55 -19.72 12.29 3.91
N GLU A 56 -18.50 12.17 4.44
CA GLU A 56 -18.22 11.81 5.83
C GLU A 56 -18.06 13.03 6.76
N GLY A 57 -18.03 14.24 6.20
CA GLY A 57 -17.86 15.49 6.98
C GLY A 57 -16.46 15.68 7.54
N LEU A 58 -15.42 15.18 6.85
CA LEU A 58 -14.03 15.19 7.29
C LEU A 58 -13.28 16.44 6.78
N ASP A 59 -12.34 16.96 7.58
CA ASP A 59 -11.57 18.17 7.26
C ASP A 59 -10.05 17.99 7.29
N THR A 60 -9.58 16.81 7.68
CA THR A 60 -8.17 16.45 7.76
C THR A 60 -7.86 15.28 6.84
N PHE A 61 -6.85 15.41 5.99
CA PHE A 61 -6.36 14.36 5.12
C PHE A 61 -4.95 13.94 5.54
N VAL A 62 -4.78 12.67 5.88
CA VAL A 62 -3.50 12.07 6.24
C VAL A 62 -3.14 11.03 5.19
N ASP A 63 -1.95 11.17 4.59
CA ASP A 63 -1.41 10.24 3.59
C ASP A 63 -0.26 9.45 4.21
N MET A 64 -0.49 8.15 4.41
CA MET A 64 0.46 7.23 5.03
C MET A 64 1.29 6.54 3.95
N GLY A 65 2.62 6.57 4.07
CA GLY A 65 3.51 6.14 2.99
C GLY A 65 3.46 7.11 1.80
N CYS A 66 3.37 8.41 2.07
CA CYS A 66 3.04 9.43 1.09
C CYS A 66 4.13 9.73 0.05
N GLY A 67 5.27 9.04 0.07
CA GLY A 67 6.36 9.25 -0.87
C GLY A 67 6.89 10.68 -0.84
N ARG A 68 6.71 11.42 -1.93
CA ARG A 68 7.09 12.84 -2.03
C ARG A 68 5.93 13.80 -1.83
N GLY A 69 4.75 13.29 -1.48
CA GLY A 69 3.55 14.10 -1.19
C GLY A 69 2.79 14.55 -2.42
N GLU A 70 2.92 13.86 -3.56
CA GLU A 70 2.23 14.24 -4.80
C GLU A 70 0.71 14.25 -4.64
N LEU A 71 0.14 13.26 -3.93
CA LEU A 71 -1.30 13.20 -3.66
C LEU A 71 -1.73 14.32 -2.72
N LEU A 72 -0.95 14.59 -1.69
CA LEU A 72 -1.18 15.71 -0.75
C LEU A 72 -1.21 17.06 -1.46
N GLU A 73 -0.27 17.29 -2.39
CA GLU A 73 -0.27 18.52 -3.19
C GLU A 73 -1.52 18.64 -4.08
N GLN A 74 -2.01 17.53 -4.64
CA GLN A 74 -3.26 17.51 -5.42
C GLN A 74 -4.47 17.81 -4.54
N VAL A 75 -4.59 17.17 -3.37
CA VAL A 75 -5.68 17.39 -2.42
C VAL A 75 -5.70 18.86 -1.98
N HIS A 76 -4.57 19.39 -1.52
CA HIS A 76 -4.49 20.77 -1.05
C HIS A 76 -4.71 21.80 -2.18
N ARG A 77 -4.22 21.55 -3.40
CA ARG A 77 -4.46 22.39 -4.57
C ARG A 77 -5.95 22.47 -4.92
N LEU A 78 -6.65 21.33 -4.85
CA LEU A 78 -8.09 21.27 -5.15
C LEU A 78 -8.93 21.87 -4.02
N ARG A 79 -8.47 21.75 -2.77
CA ARG A 79 -9.20 22.24 -1.60
C ARG A 79 -8.22 22.76 -0.51
N PRO A 80 -7.80 24.04 -0.61
CA PRO A 80 -6.78 24.62 0.28
C PRO A 80 -7.16 24.68 1.77
N GLN A 81 -8.44 24.55 2.11
CA GLN A 81 -8.91 24.54 3.51
C GLN A 81 -8.74 23.20 4.22
N ILE A 82 -8.52 22.10 3.51
CA ILE A 82 -8.24 20.79 4.09
C ILE A 82 -6.87 20.81 4.76
N ARG A 83 -6.81 20.36 5.99
CA ARG A 83 -5.54 20.12 6.68
C ARG A 83 -4.90 18.86 6.08
N CYS A 84 -3.69 18.99 5.55
CA CYS A 84 -2.96 17.88 4.94
C CYS A 84 -1.74 17.52 5.78
N LEU A 85 -1.55 16.22 6.04
CA LEU A 85 -0.42 15.66 6.76
C LEU A 85 0.14 14.46 5.99
N GLY A 86 1.43 14.50 5.65
CA GLY A 86 2.16 13.37 5.09
C GLY A 86 2.94 12.64 6.16
N VAL A 87 2.96 11.32 6.07
CA VAL A 87 3.74 10.44 6.94
C VAL A 87 4.59 9.54 6.05
N ASP A 88 5.92 9.66 6.13
CA ASP A 88 6.83 8.85 5.32
C ASP A 88 8.21 8.72 6.00
N ILE A 89 8.97 7.68 5.61
CA ILE A 89 10.35 7.48 6.08
C ILE A 89 11.29 8.55 5.50
N VAL A 90 11.00 9.09 4.32
CA VAL A 90 11.82 10.13 3.70
C VAL A 90 11.64 11.47 4.41
N ALA A 91 12.67 12.29 4.38
CA ALA A 91 12.58 13.65 4.90
C ALA A 91 11.60 14.46 4.06
N ARG A 92 10.91 15.42 4.72
CA ARG A 92 9.97 16.30 4.04
C ARG A 92 10.60 16.93 2.79
N PRO A 93 10.05 16.71 1.58
CA PRO A 93 10.57 17.33 0.37
C PRO A 93 10.19 18.82 0.33
N GLN A 94 10.70 19.52 -0.69
CA GLN A 94 10.28 20.90 -0.93
C GLN A 94 8.88 20.88 -1.57
N LEU A 95 7.85 21.09 -0.74
CA LEU A 95 6.45 21.18 -1.17
C LEU A 95 6.06 22.61 -1.45
N SER A 96 5.22 22.81 -2.45
CA SER A 96 4.70 24.11 -2.84
C SER A 96 3.60 24.63 -1.89
N GLN A 97 3.04 23.74 -1.06
CA GLN A 97 1.89 24.00 -0.20
C GLN A 97 2.25 23.83 1.30
N PRO A 98 1.48 24.44 2.22
CA PRO A 98 1.67 24.30 3.65
C PRO A 98 1.14 22.94 4.16
N ILE A 99 1.83 21.86 3.83
CA ILE A 99 1.50 20.49 4.20
C ILE A 99 2.33 20.10 5.42
N GLY A 100 1.68 19.55 6.46
CA GLY A 100 2.34 18.94 7.60
C GLY A 100 3.12 17.68 7.20
N TRP A 101 4.16 17.34 7.96
CA TRP A 101 4.99 16.17 7.65
C TRP A 101 5.50 15.52 8.94
N LEU A 102 5.27 14.23 9.08
CA LEU A 102 5.88 13.40 10.12
C LEU A 102 6.83 12.39 9.48
N ARG A 103 7.96 12.18 10.13
CA ARG A 103 8.92 11.19 9.67
C ARG A 103 8.63 9.85 10.31
N SER A 104 8.26 8.87 9.51
CA SER A 104 8.08 7.48 9.94
C SER A 104 9.42 6.81 10.27
N PRO A 105 9.49 5.94 11.26
CA PRO A 105 10.63 5.04 11.47
C PRO A 105 10.83 4.05 10.30
N GLY A 106 9.73 3.65 9.63
CA GLY A 106 9.68 2.65 8.56
C GLY A 106 9.08 1.32 9.02
N GLY A 107 8.76 0.46 8.06
CA GLY A 107 8.12 -0.83 8.31
C GLY A 107 6.78 -0.69 9.02
N GLN A 108 6.55 -1.51 10.03
CA GLN A 108 5.32 -1.49 10.82
C GLN A 108 5.23 -0.36 11.84
N GLN A 109 6.31 0.41 12.05
CA GLN A 109 6.36 1.41 13.11
C GLN A 109 5.79 2.75 12.64
N LEU A 110 4.98 3.37 13.51
CA LEU A 110 4.43 4.70 13.29
C LEU A 110 5.14 5.76 14.16
N PRO A 111 5.22 7.03 13.70
CA PRO A 111 5.76 8.09 14.54
C PRO A 111 4.84 8.36 15.74
N ASP A 112 5.43 8.60 16.92
CA ASP A 112 4.69 8.84 18.16
C ASP A 112 3.79 10.09 18.06
N GLU A 113 4.17 11.06 17.24
CA GLU A 113 3.42 12.30 17.01
C GLU A 113 2.12 12.08 16.19
N LEU A 114 1.97 10.93 15.55
CA LEU A 114 0.76 10.55 14.84
C LEU A 114 -0.24 9.98 15.85
N ASP A 115 -0.99 10.84 16.50
CA ASP A 115 -1.98 10.45 17.53
C ASP A 115 -3.15 11.42 17.58
N GLY A 116 -4.30 10.96 18.06
CA GLY A 116 -5.48 11.78 18.34
C GLY A 116 -6.05 12.45 17.08
N LEU A 117 -5.95 11.82 15.92
CA LEU A 117 -6.50 12.36 14.67
C LEU A 117 -8.03 12.43 14.78
N THR A 118 -8.58 13.61 14.54
CA THR A 118 -10.03 13.84 14.57
C THR A 118 -10.53 14.38 13.24
N ASP A 119 -11.75 13.98 12.88
CA ASP A 119 -12.41 14.34 11.61
C ASP A 119 -11.47 14.09 10.41
N ALA A 120 -10.75 12.94 10.48
CA ALA A 120 -9.67 12.63 9.57
C ALA A 120 -10.02 11.52 8.59
N LEU A 121 -9.63 11.70 7.32
CA LEU A 121 -9.43 10.63 6.37
C LEU A 121 -7.95 10.24 6.38
N VAL A 122 -7.65 9.05 6.87
CA VAL A 122 -6.31 8.45 6.79
C VAL A 122 -6.27 7.50 5.60
N PHE A 123 -5.38 7.76 4.67
CA PHE A 123 -5.26 7.01 3.43
C PHE A 123 -3.87 6.37 3.35
N ALA A 124 -3.83 5.04 3.36
CA ALA A 124 -2.60 4.24 3.29
C ALA A 124 -2.62 3.46 1.96
N ASN A 125 -1.97 4.02 0.93
CA ASN A 125 -1.91 3.43 -0.40
C ASN A 125 -0.53 2.85 -0.67
N GLU A 126 -0.48 1.55 -0.99
CA GLU A 126 0.79 0.85 -1.22
C GLU A 126 1.76 1.07 -0.03
N TRP A 127 1.25 0.82 1.19
CA TRP A 127 2.01 0.92 2.42
C TRP A 127 2.19 -0.43 3.11
N LEU A 128 1.15 -1.29 3.10
CA LEU A 128 1.21 -2.56 3.82
C LEU A 128 1.98 -3.64 3.03
N ASP A 129 2.03 -3.53 1.71
CA ASP A 129 2.78 -4.43 0.85
C ASP A 129 4.30 -4.42 1.12
N VAL A 130 4.82 -3.28 1.59
CA VAL A 130 6.23 -3.09 1.97
C VAL A 130 6.50 -3.23 3.46
N VAL A 131 5.48 -3.52 4.29
CA VAL A 131 5.67 -3.91 5.68
C VAL A 131 6.15 -5.36 5.71
N PRO A 132 7.40 -5.63 6.21
CA PRO A 132 7.99 -6.96 6.17
C PRO A 132 7.21 -7.96 7.01
N CYS A 133 6.96 -9.13 6.45
CA CYS A 133 6.27 -10.22 7.14
C CYS A 133 7.07 -11.52 7.05
N PRO A 134 6.86 -12.49 7.97
CA PRO A 134 7.46 -13.80 7.87
C PRO A 134 6.97 -14.53 6.63
N ILE A 135 7.88 -15.22 5.96
CA ILE A 135 7.57 -16.18 4.88
C ILE A 135 7.67 -17.58 5.46
N ALA A 136 6.66 -18.40 5.26
CA ALA A 136 6.68 -19.81 5.62
C ALA A 136 6.43 -20.68 4.39
N GLU A 137 6.90 -21.92 4.45
CA GLU A 137 6.72 -22.94 3.41
C GLU A 137 6.27 -24.26 4.06
N LEU A 138 5.35 -24.97 3.42
CA LEU A 138 4.91 -26.28 3.88
C LEU A 138 5.96 -27.32 3.52
N ASP A 139 6.51 -28.02 4.53
CA ASP A 139 7.50 -29.08 4.31
C ASP A 139 6.84 -30.42 3.93
N ASP A 140 7.67 -31.40 3.55
CA ASP A 140 7.22 -32.76 3.20
C ASP A 140 6.53 -33.51 4.35
N SER A 141 6.66 -33.02 5.59
CA SER A 141 6.02 -33.60 6.78
C SER A 141 4.66 -32.98 7.06
N GLY A 142 4.28 -31.90 6.31
CA GLY A 142 3.04 -31.16 6.50
C GLY A 142 3.14 -30.08 7.59
N ASP A 143 4.35 -29.70 7.99
CA ASP A 143 4.58 -28.60 8.92
C ASP A 143 4.94 -27.31 8.16
N LEU A 144 4.30 -26.19 8.52
CA LEU A 144 4.73 -24.85 8.07
C LEU A 144 6.03 -24.48 8.78
N ARG A 145 7.09 -24.23 7.98
CA ARG A 145 8.40 -23.79 8.46
C ARG A 145 8.72 -22.40 7.97
N GLU A 146 9.37 -21.63 8.83
CA GLU A 146 9.89 -20.32 8.45
C GLU A 146 10.93 -20.45 7.35
N VAL A 147 10.89 -19.59 6.33
CA VAL A 147 11.91 -19.55 5.29
C VAL A 147 13.01 -18.59 5.70
N LEU A 148 14.23 -19.10 5.74
CA LEU A 148 15.45 -18.35 6.01
C LEU A 148 16.16 -18.04 4.70
N VAL A 149 16.74 -16.85 4.58
CA VAL A 149 17.52 -16.42 3.42
C VAL A 149 18.96 -16.12 3.81
N ASN A 150 19.88 -16.44 2.91
CA ASN A 150 21.28 -16.02 2.99
C ASN A 150 21.50 -14.87 2.01
N ALA A 151 21.42 -13.63 2.49
CA ALA A 151 21.49 -12.43 1.65
C ALA A 151 22.64 -12.39 0.65
N PRO A 152 23.90 -12.81 0.99
CA PRO A 152 25.00 -12.81 0.03
C PRO A 152 24.89 -13.80 -1.13
N THR A 153 24.17 -14.89 -0.96
CA THR A 153 24.07 -15.97 -1.99
C THR A 153 22.67 -16.11 -2.55
N GLU A 154 21.69 -15.43 -1.94
CA GLU A 154 20.25 -15.51 -2.29
C GLU A 154 19.68 -16.93 -2.10
N ASP A 155 20.43 -17.84 -1.45
CA ASP A 155 19.96 -19.18 -1.15
C ASP A 155 18.92 -19.12 -0.03
N GLU A 156 17.95 -20.03 -0.08
CA GLU A 156 16.93 -20.21 0.95
C GLU A 156 17.03 -21.59 1.60
N GLN A 157 16.58 -21.69 2.85
CA GLN A 157 16.39 -22.96 3.55
C GLN A 157 15.22 -22.88 4.52
N LEU A 158 14.66 -24.03 4.87
CA LEU A 158 13.65 -24.12 5.90
C LEU A 158 14.29 -24.05 7.30
N GLY A 159 13.70 -23.22 8.14
CA GLY A 159 14.07 -23.02 9.54
C GLY A 159 13.15 -23.78 10.50
N ASP A 160 12.81 -23.13 11.61
CA ASP A 160 11.95 -23.70 12.64
C ASP A 160 10.49 -23.79 12.20
N VAL A 161 9.73 -24.68 12.83
CA VAL A 161 8.28 -24.79 12.62
C VAL A 161 7.59 -23.50 13.11
N VAL A 162 6.73 -22.94 12.30
CA VAL A 162 5.92 -21.75 12.65
C VAL A 162 5.10 -22.04 13.90
N SER A 163 5.21 -21.17 14.89
CA SER A 163 4.59 -21.35 16.20
C SER A 163 3.96 -20.04 16.72
N GLY A 164 3.35 -20.09 17.90
CA GLY A 164 2.80 -18.91 18.57
C GLY A 164 1.69 -18.22 17.79
N THR A 165 1.72 -16.89 17.80
CA THR A 165 0.72 -16.02 17.17
C THR A 165 0.72 -16.15 15.64
N SER A 166 1.86 -16.29 15.03
CA SER A 166 1.99 -16.49 13.57
C SER A 166 1.31 -17.78 13.10
N ARG A 167 1.44 -18.89 13.87
CA ARG A 167 0.71 -20.13 13.57
C ARG A 167 -0.81 -19.93 13.70
N GLN A 168 -1.24 -19.23 14.76
CA GLN A 168 -2.64 -18.93 14.97
C GLN A 168 -3.21 -18.06 13.84
N TRP A 169 -2.45 -17.05 13.40
CA TRP A 169 -2.81 -16.23 12.25
C TRP A 169 -3.02 -17.07 10.99
N CYS A 170 -2.08 -18.00 10.67
CA CYS A 170 -2.24 -18.91 9.53
C CYS A 170 -3.52 -19.74 9.64
N GLN A 171 -3.85 -20.26 10.82
CA GLN A 171 -5.07 -21.04 11.03
C GLN A 171 -6.36 -20.26 10.74
N TRP A 172 -6.37 -18.96 10.98
CA TRP A 172 -7.54 -18.10 10.76
C TRP A 172 -7.65 -17.60 9.33
N PHE A 173 -6.54 -17.21 8.76
CA PHE A 173 -6.54 -16.43 7.52
C PHE A 173 -5.94 -17.17 6.33
N TRP A 174 -5.34 -18.35 6.52
CA TRP A 174 -4.76 -19.09 5.40
C TRP A 174 -5.24 -20.55 5.40
N PRO A 175 -5.82 -21.05 4.30
CA PRO A 175 -6.37 -22.41 4.24
C PRO A 175 -5.24 -23.46 4.15
N VAL A 176 -4.52 -23.66 5.25
CA VAL A 176 -3.31 -24.53 5.34
C VAL A 176 -3.61 -25.97 4.90
N ASP A 177 -4.84 -26.42 5.09
CA ASP A 177 -5.33 -27.75 4.67
C ASP A 177 -5.42 -27.94 3.14
N ARG A 178 -5.27 -26.85 2.37
CA ARG A 178 -5.25 -26.88 0.89
C ARG A 178 -3.84 -26.75 0.31
N LEU A 179 -2.82 -26.56 1.15
CA LEU A 179 -1.44 -26.43 0.72
C LEU A 179 -0.80 -27.78 0.43
N GLU A 180 0.08 -27.78 -0.55
CA GLU A 180 0.97 -28.89 -0.89
C GLU A 180 2.39 -28.57 -0.45
N SER A 181 3.25 -29.61 -0.34
CA SER A 181 4.67 -29.39 -0.01
C SER A 181 5.33 -28.43 -1.00
N GLY A 182 6.01 -27.42 -0.48
CA GLY A 182 6.61 -26.32 -1.26
C GLY A 182 5.73 -25.09 -1.39
N ASP A 183 4.44 -25.16 -1.04
CA ASP A 183 3.56 -23.98 -1.05
C ASP A 183 3.95 -23.00 0.05
N ARG A 184 3.82 -21.71 -0.24
CA ARG A 184 4.27 -20.60 0.61
C ARG A 184 3.13 -19.81 1.20
N VAL A 185 3.38 -19.28 2.38
CA VAL A 185 2.49 -18.39 3.14
C VAL A 185 3.26 -17.14 3.52
N GLU A 186 2.75 -15.98 3.12
CA GLU A 186 3.17 -14.69 3.66
C GLU A 186 2.31 -14.38 4.89
N ILE A 187 2.91 -14.47 6.08
CA ILE A 187 2.20 -14.34 7.35
C ILE A 187 1.93 -12.87 7.64
N GLY A 188 0.71 -12.40 7.36
CA GLY A 188 0.34 -10.99 7.42
C GLY A 188 0.20 -10.38 8.81
N GLU A 189 0.43 -11.12 9.89
CA GLU A 189 0.30 -10.64 11.27
C GLU A 189 0.99 -9.28 11.54
N PRO A 190 2.24 -9.00 11.08
CA PRO A 190 2.87 -7.70 11.27
C PRO A 190 2.15 -6.56 10.54
N ARG A 191 1.50 -6.85 9.43
CA ARG A 191 0.70 -5.90 8.64
C ARG A 191 -0.62 -5.58 9.33
N ASP A 192 -1.27 -6.59 9.91
CA ASP A 192 -2.46 -6.43 10.72
C ASP A 192 -2.16 -5.57 11.96
N ILE A 193 -1.03 -5.82 12.63
CA ILE A 193 -0.58 -5.02 13.78
C ILE A 193 -0.31 -3.56 13.38
N ALA A 194 0.35 -3.33 12.25
CA ALA A 194 0.63 -1.97 11.76
C ALA A 194 -0.66 -1.23 11.42
N TRP A 195 -1.61 -1.92 10.80
CA TRP A 195 -2.93 -1.38 10.49
C TRP A 195 -3.74 -1.06 11.74
N ASP A 196 -3.80 -1.97 12.69
CA ASP A 196 -4.53 -1.78 13.95
C ASP A 196 -3.93 -0.63 14.77
N ASP A 197 -2.59 -0.49 14.81
CA ASP A 197 -1.93 0.67 15.43
C ASP A 197 -2.35 1.97 14.73
N LEU A 198 -2.33 2.02 13.40
CA LEU A 198 -2.76 3.21 12.64
C LEU A 198 -4.21 3.57 12.93
N VAL A 199 -5.11 2.60 12.88
CA VAL A 199 -6.55 2.80 13.16
C VAL A 199 -6.77 3.29 14.60
N SER A 200 -6.01 2.76 15.57
CA SER A 200 -6.13 3.14 16.98
C SER A 200 -5.79 4.60 17.25
N ARG A 201 -5.01 5.24 16.39
CA ARG A 201 -4.61 6.65 16.48
C ARG A 201 -5.64 7.60 15.89
N VAL A 202 -6.66 7.08 15.23
CA VAL A 202 -7.78 7.87 14.69
C VAL A 202 -8.89 7.94 15.72
N GLY A 203 -9.06 9.10 16.36
CA GLY A 203 -10.11 9.33 17.35
C GLY A 203 -11.50 9.51 16.74
N SER A 204 -11.58 10.07 15.53
CA SER A 204 -12.82 10.14 14.73
C SER A 204 -12.50 10.25 13.24
N GLY A 205 -13.22 9.51 12.41
CA GLY A 205 -13.06 9.58 10.96
C GLY A 205 -13.04 8.22 10.27
N LEU A 206 -12.24 8.13 9.23
CA LEU A 206 -12.16 6.96 8.37
C LEU A 206 -10.69 6.66 8.01
N ALA A 207 -10.26 5.43 8.21
CA ALA A 207 -9.00 4.91 7.69
C ALA A 207 -9.27 4.00 6.49
N ILE A 208 -8.42 4.09 5.47
CA ILE A 208 -8.50 3.27 4.26
C ILE A 208 -7.11 2.72 3.95
N ALA A 209 -6.98 1.40 3.92
CA ALA A 209 -5.83 0.73 3.34
C ALA A 209 -6.14 0.35 1.88
N VAL A 210 -5.23 0.68 0.97
CA VAL A 210 -5.33 0.35 -0.45
C VAL A 210 -4.08 -0.37 -0.88
N ASP A 211 -4.25 -1.61 -1.31
CA ASP A 211 -3.10 -2.39 -1.71
C ASP A 211 -3.46 -3.45 -2.77
N TYR A 212 -2.47 -3.95 -3.49
CA TYR A 212 -2.64 -5.17 -4.25
C TYR A 212 -2.55 -6.35 -3.29
N GLY A 213 -3.52 -7.24 -3.39
CA GLY A 213 -3.67 -8.28 -2.38
C GLY A 213 -4.66 -9.35 -2.79
N HIS A 214 -5.01 -10.13 -1.80
CA HIS A 214 -5.89 -11.28 -1.96
C HIS A 214 -6.77 -11.45 -0.73
N THR A 215 -7.78 -12.30 -0.87
CA THR A 215 -8.64 -12.77 0.22
C THR A 215 -8.54 -14.28 0.36
N ILE A 216 -9.13 -14.84 1.39
CA ILE A 216 -9.10 -16.29 1.66
C ILE A 216 -9.55 -17.15 0.48
N ASP A 217 -10.40 -16.60 -0.39
CA ASP A 217 -10.89 -17.29 -1.59
C ASP A 217 -9.87 -17.31 -2.74
N SER A 218 -8.81 -16.51 -2.66
CA SER A 218 -7.83 -16.30 -3.74
C SER A 218 -6.38 -16.26 -3.24
N ARG A 219 -6.06 -16.94 -2.11
CA ARG A 219 -4.69 -17.00 -1.59
C ARG A 219 -3.75 -17.58 -2.64
N PRO A 220 -2.62 -16.91 -2.91
CA PRO A 220 -1.56 -17.47 -3.75
C PRO A 220 -0.88 -18.64 -3.00
N VAL A 221 -0.47 -19.66 -3.74
CA VAL A 221 0.19 -20.83 -3.16
C VAL A 221 1.71 -20.82 -3.36
N GLU A 222 2.19 -20.10 -4.39
CA GLU A 222 3.64 -20.02 -4.70
C GLU A 222 4.34 -18.88 -3.96
N GLY A 223 3.59 -18.08 -3.16
CA GLY A 223 4.07 -16.81 -2.60
C GLY A 223 4.07 -15.68 -3.62
N THR A 224 4.21 -14.45 -3.15
CA THR A 224 4.15 -13.23 -3.97
C THR A 224 5.33 -12.31 -3.75
N LEU A 225 6.23 -12.63 -2.79
CA LEU A 225 7.41 -11.84 -2.50
C LEU A 225 8.23 -11.62 -3.77
N THR A 226 8.47 -10.37 -4.11
CA THR A 226 9.20 -9.98 -5.31
C THR A 226 10.03 -8.71 -5.08
N GLY A 227 10.94 -8.43 -5.99
CA GLY A 227 11.69 -7.18 -6.01
C GLY A 227 11.26 -6.28 -7.17
N PHE A 228 11.41 -4.96 -6.99
CA PHE A 228 11.28 -3.99 -8.07
C PHE A 228 12.53 -3.11 -8.15
N ARG A 229 13.09 -3.00 -9.37
CA ARG A 229 14.23 -2.16 -9.66
C ARG A 229 14.11 -1.51 -11.04
N GLN A 230 14.21 -0.16 -11.08
CA GLN A 230 14.10 0.61 -12.33
C GLN A 230 12.81 0.30 -13.14
N GLY A 231 11.67 0.19 -12.44
CA GLY A 231 10.37 -0.09 -13.05
C GLY A 231 10.19 -1.52 -13.55
N ARG A 232 11.06 -2.44 -13.18
CA ARG A 232 10.97 -3.85 -13.58
C ARG A 232 10.92 -4.75 -12.37
N GLN A 233 10.09 -5.77 -12.46
CA GLN A 233 10.07 -6.86 -11.51
C GLN A 233 11.38 -7.67 -11.63
N VAL A 234 11.98 -8.01 -10.50
CA VAL A 234 13.21 -8.78 -10.36
C VAL A 234 13.03 -9.82 -9.24
N LEU A 235 13.96 -10.75 -9.13
CA LEU A 235 13.99 -11.64 -7.96
C LEU A 235 14.17 -10.82 -6.69
N PRO A 236 13.57 -11.23 -5.56
CA PRO A 236 13.71 -10.54 -4.29
C PRO A 236 15.13 -10.75 -3.73
N VAL A 237 15.92 -9.69 -3.68
CA VAL A 237 17.28 -9.70 -3.15
C VAL A 237 17.33 -8.80 -1.92
N PRO A 238 17.59 -9.34 -0.71
CA PRO A 238 17.54 -8.55 0.52
C PRO A 238 18.87 -7.82 0.81
N ASP A 239 19.38 -7.07 -0.17
CA ASP A 239 20.63 -6.32 -0.10
C ASP A 239 20.45 -4.78 -0.22
N GLY A 240 19.20 -4.32 -0.28
CA GLY A 240 18.89 -2.90 -0.45
C GLY A 240 18.95 -2.40 -1.90
N SER A 241 19.25 -3.25 -2.89
CA SER A 241 19.34 -2.85 -4.30
C SER A 241 18.00 -2.76 -5.04
N CYS A 242 16.95 -3.30 -4.46
CA CYS A 242 15.59 -3.29 -5.00
C CYS A 242 14.57 -3.03 -3.90
N ASP A 243 13.42 -2.55 -4.29
CA ASP A 243 12.24 -2.56 -3.42
C ASP A 243 11.75 -3.99 -3.26
N LEU A 244 11.41 -4.38 -2.05
CA LEU A 244 10.86 -5.69 -1.74
C LEU A 244 9.40 -5.54 -1.34
N THR A 245 8.53 -6.33 -1.94
CA THR A 245 7.10 -6.23 -1.75
C THR A 245 6.42 -7.59 -1.88
N ALA A 246 5.31 -7.79 -1.19
CA ALA A 246 4.45 -8.94 -1.35
C ALA A 246 2.98 -8.55 -1.19
N HIS A 247 2.09 -9.30 -1.82
CA HIS A 247 0.65 -9.05 -1.75
C HIS A 247 0.14 -9.07 -0.31
N VAL A 248 -0.88 -8.27 -0.04
CA VAL A 248 -1.48 -8.14 1.30
C VAL A 248 -2.69 -9.06 1.43
N SER A 249 -2.80 -9.74 2.56
CA SER A 249 -4.00 -10.49 2.97
C SER A 249 -5.07 -9.50 3.43
N MET A 250 -5.76 -8.82 2.49
CA MET A 250 -6.62 -7.68 2.79
C MET A 250 -7.82 -8.00 3.69
N ASP A 251 -8.26 -9.24 3.70
CA ASP A 251 -9.34 -9.72 4.55
C ASP A 251 -8.93 -10.06 5.99
N SER A 252 -7.62 -10.06 6.31
CA SER A 252 -7.14 -10.16 7.69
C SER A 252 -7.11 -8.81 8.40
N LEU A 253 -7.01 -7.71 7.67
CA LEU A 253 -7.07 -6.37 8.22
C LEU A 253 -8.42 -6.10 8.88
N ALA A 254 -8.43 -5.44 10.03
CA ALA A 254 -9.67 -4.99 10.65
C ALA A 254 -10.39 -3.99 9.71
N HIS A 255 -11.57 -4.35 9.20
CA HIS A 255 -12.34 -3.53 8.28
C HIS A 255 -13.85 -3.61 8.52
N ASP A 256 -14.58 -2.60 8.09
CA ASP A 256 -16.04 -2.58 8.08
C ASP A 256 -16.57 -2.89 6.66
N GLU A 257 -15.79 -2.56 5.63
CA GLU A 257 -16.09 -2.84 4.24
C GLU A 257 -14.78 -3.15 3.47
N LEU A 258 -14.84 -4.10 2.55
CA LEU A 258 -13.73 -4.45 1.63
C LEU A 258 -14.25 -4.44 0.20
N LEU A 259 -13.66 -3.59 -0.65
CA LEU A 259 -14.07 -3.41 -2.05
C LEU A 259 -12.86 -3.49 -2.98
N ASP A 260 -13.09 -3.85 -4.25
CA ASP A 260 -12.10 -3.57 -5.27
C ASP A 260 -12.06 -2.05 -5.58
N GLN A 261 -10.89 -1.54 -5.98
CA GLN A 261 -10.68 -0.12 -6.28
C GLN A 261 -11.64 0.39 -7.34
N ARG A 262 -11.94 -0.41 -8.32
CA ARG A 262 -12.89 -0.07 -9.38
C ARG A 262 -14.27 0.22 -8.81
N THR A 263 -14.74 -0.62 -7.89
CA THR A 263 -16.04 -0.46 -7.22
C THR A 263 -16.01 0.76 -6.31
N ALA A 264 -15.00 0.90 -5.45
CA ALA A 264 -14.86 2.03 -4.56
C ALA A 264 -14.82 3.37 -5.33
N LEU A 265 -13.99 3.48 -6.34
CA LEU A 265 -13.86 4.71 -7.13
C LEU A 265 -15.13 5.05 -7.92
N ARG A 266 -15.88 4.04 -8.41
CA ARG A 266 -17.15 4.29 -9.09
C ARG A 266 -18.22 4.82 -8.14
N GLN A 267 -18.28 4.30 -6.92
CA GLN A 267 -19.17 4.83 -5.87
C GLN A 267 -18.85 6.30 -5.55
N LEU A 268 -17.58 6.68 -5.65
CA LEU A 268 -17.10 8.06 -5.46
C LEU A 268 -17.17 8.93 -6.74
N GLY A 269 -17.85 8.44 -7.78
CA GLY A 269 -18.13 9.20 -9.00
C GLY A 269 -17.01 9.21 -10.04
N VAL A 270 -15.95 8.42 -9.86
CA VAL A 270 -14.90 8.28 -10.89
C VAL A 270 -15.47 7.54 -12.09
N SER A 271 -15.51 8.21 -13.22
CA SER A 271 -16.13 7.73 -14.44
C SER A 271 -15.20 7.92 -15.64
N GLY A 272 -14.98 6.86 -16.39
CA GLY A 272 -14.27 6.89 -17.68
C GLY A 272 -15.13 7.45 -18.83
N GLN A 273 -16.17 8.22 -18.54
CA GLN A 273 -17.09 8.76 -19.55
C GLN A 273 -16.37 9.76 -20.46
N ILE A 274 -16.34 9.44 -21.74
CA ILE A 274 -15.78 10.31 -22.76
C ILE A 274 -16.66 11.55 -22.97
N PRO A 275 -16.10 12.77 -22.99
CA PRO A 275 -16.88 13.98 -23.23
C PRO A 275 -17.53 13.99 -24.62
N SER A 276 -18.66 14.69 -24.75
CA SER A 276 -19.40 14.72 -25.99
C SER A 276 -18.61 15.41 -27.13
N ARG A 277 -18.81 14.96 -28.38
CA ARG A 277 -18.20 15.60 -29.56
C ARG A 277 -18.64 17.06 -29.74
N GLU A 278 -19.78 17.43 -29.21
CA GLU A 278 -20.25 18.81 -29.22
C GLU A 278 -19.36 19.72 -28.37
N LEU A 279 -18.90 19.23 -27.21
CA LEU A 279 -17.94 19.96 -26.38
C LEU A 279 -16.63 20.25 -27.14
N ALA A 280 -16.18 19.33 -28.00
CA ALA A 280 -15.00 19.56 -28.84
C ALA A 280 -15.17 20.75 -29.79
N ARG A 281 -16.40 21.01 -30.25
CA ARG A 281 -16.70 22.15 -31.16
C ARG A 281 -16.85 23.46 -30.40
N ILE A 282 -17.45 23.41 -29.18
CA ILE A 282 -17.76 24.63 -28.39
C ILE A 282 -16.54 25.06 -27.57
N ASN A 283 -15.85 24.09 -26.93
CA ASN A 283 -14.68 24.35 -26.08
C ASN A 283 -13.66 23.21 -26.23
N PRO A 284 -12.76 23.29 -27.21
CA PRO A 284 -11.75 22.24 -27.47
C PRO A 284 -10.84 21.96 -26.27
N MET A 285 -10.49 22.96 -25.47
CA MET A 285 -9.65 22.78 -24.29
C MET A 285 -10.36 21.97 -23.20
N ALA A 286 -11.63 22.28 -22.92
CA ALA A 286 -12.43 21.49 -21.97
C ALA A 286 -12.64 20.06 -22.47
N TYR A 287 -12.78 19.86 -23.79
CA TYR A 287 -12.86 18.53 -24.37
C TYR A 287 -11.56 17.72 -24.15
N LEU A 288 -10.40 18.32 -24.39
CA LEU A 288 -9.10 17.67 -24.16
C LEU A 288 -8.89 17.34 -22.68
N GLN A 289 -9.25 18.26 -21.78
CA GLN A 289 -9.22 18.00 -20.33
C GLN A 289 -10.14 16.83 -19.94
N GLY A 290 -11.35 16.80 -20.48
CA GLY A 290 -12.30 15.72 -20.26
C GLY A 290 -11.80 14.37 -20.77
N LEU A 291 -11.13 14.33 -21.93
CA LEU A 291 -10.50 13.11 -22.44
C LEU A 291 -9.37 12.62 -21.52
N SER A 292 -8.53 13.53 -21.04
CA SER A 292 -7.44 13.23 -20.12
C SER A 292 -7.99 12.65 -18.81
N SER A 293 -9.04 13.27 -18.26
CA SER A 293 -9.73 12.79 -17.06
C SER A 293 -10.36 11.40 -17.27
N ALA A 294 -11.01 11.18 -18.41
CA ALA A 294 -11.59 9.88 -18.75
C ALA A 294 -10.52 8.78 -18.89
N SER A 295 -9.38 9.12 -19.47
CA SER A 295 -8.23 8.21 -19.59
C SER A 295 -7.65 7.83 -18.23
N ALA A 296 -7.47 8.82 -17.34
CA ALA A 296 -6.99 8.59 -15.98
C ALA A 296 -7.98 7.73 -15.16
N ALA A 297 -9.28 8.01 -15.26
CA ALA A 297 -10.31 7.21 -14.62
C ALA A 297 -10.33 5.76 -15.15
N ALA A 298 -10.13 5.57 -16.46
CA ALA A 298 -10.04 4.26 -17.07
C ALA A 298 -8.81 3.48 -16.54
N ALA A 299 -7.65 4.13 -16.39
CA ALA A 299 -6.46 3.51 -15.83
C ALA A 299 -6.66 3.09 -14.36
N LEU A 300 -7.24 3.97 -13.52
CA LEU A 300 -7.54 3.70 -12.11
C LEU A 300 -8.54 2.53 -11.92
N THR A 301 -9.41 2.29 -12.91
CA THR A 301 -10.47 1.28 -12.82
C THR A 301 -10.25 0.09 -13.76
N ALA A 302 -9.07 -0.03 -14.37
CA ALA A 302 -8.75 -1.09 -15.32
C ALA A 302 -8.69 -2.46 -14.65
N ARG A 303 -9.24 -3.49 -15.31
CA ARG A 303 -9.04 -4.89 -14.91
C ARG A 303 -7.63 -5.33 -15.30
N GLY A 304 -7.01 -6.19 -14.50
CA GLY A 304 -5.62 -6.60 -14.66
C GLY A 304 -4.63 -5.46 -14.36
N GLY A 305 -5.02 -4.48 -13.55
CA GLY A 305 -4.21 -3.33 -13.19
C GLY A 305 -4.71 -2.67 -11.90
N LEU A 306 -4.54 -1.35 -11.79
CA LEU A 306 -4.89 -0.60 -10.55
C LEU A 306 -6.32 -0.85 -10.06
N GLY A 307 -7.27 -1.10 -10.97
CA GLY A 307 -8.66 -1.34 -10.60
C GLY A 307 -8.91 -2.63 -9.81
N ASP A 308 -7.93 -3.51 -9.72
CA ASP A 308 -8.01 -4.77 -8.97
C ASP A 308 -7.38 -4.65 -7.57
N PHE A 309 -6.81 -3.49 -7.21
CA PHE A 309 -6.39 -3.21 -5.83
C PHE A 309 -7.61 -3.34 -4.90
N LEU A 310 -7.36 -3.70 -3.65
CA LEU A 310 -8.40 -3.84 -2.64
C LEU A 310 -8.36 -2.65 -1.68
N TRP A 311 -9.53 -2.16 -1.31
CA TRP A 311 -9.73 -1.07 -0.37
C TRP A 311 -10.39 -1.61 0.89
N ALA A 312 -9.68 -1.61 2.00
CA ALA A 312 -10.21 -1.92 3.32
C ALA A 312 -10.58 -0.62 4.04
N PHE A 313 -11.87 -0.43 4.30
CA PHE A 313 -12.40 0.74 4.99
C PHE A 313 -12.60 0.43 6.46
N LYS A 314 -12.14 1.30 7.35
CA LYS A 314 -12.34 1.19 8.80
C LYS A 314 -12.75 2.52 9.40
N ARG A 315 -13.95 2.57 9.98
CA ARG A 315 -14.43 3.73 10.74
C ARG A 315 -13.80 3.75 12.12
N ALA A 316 -13.47 4.93 12.60
CA ALA A 316 -12.96 5.19 13.94
C ALA A 316 -13.82 6.26 14.63
N GLY A 317 -14.18 6.02 15.88
CA GLY A 317 -15.04 6.89 16.69
C GLY A 317 -16.38 6.31 17.04
#